data_f0f516d85a94fdf4978dce93a547f1be
#
_entry.id   f0f516d85a94fdf4978dce93a547f1be
#
_cell.length_a   1.000
_cell.length_b   1.000
_cell.length_c   1.000
_cell.angle_alpha   90.00
_cell.angle_beta   90.00
_cell.angle_gamma   90.00
#
_symmetry.space_group_name_H-M   'P 1'
#
loop_
_entity.id
_entity.type
_entity.pdbx_description
1 polymer ?
#
loop_
_entity_poly.entity_id
_entity_poly.type
_entity_poly.pdbx_seq_one_letter_code
_entity_poly.pdbx_strand_id
1 'polypeptide(L)'
;MYHLVLDGLEIVGSSPELLVRVERKKVTVRPIAGTRPRGKTAEEDDALMQELRADEKERAEHVMLVDLGRNDVGRIAKYGSVEVTELMIVERYSHVFHLVSQVEGELRDGLTAMDALRATFPAGTMTGAPKVRAMEIIDELEPERRAAYAGAIGYIAAGAQRMDLAITIRTCIIANGIASVQAGAGIVHDSVPEREWEETENKARALLMAIGRVRSINAGSRENERAPREKTDDARSGPARVSTTV
;
A
#
# COMPACT_ATOMS: atom_id res chain seq x y z
N MET A 1 8.95 -6.68 0.29
CA MET A 1 9.43 -6.16 1.60
C MET A 1 10.64 -5.27 1.37
N TYR A 2 10.79 -4.24 2.17
CA TYR A 2 11.89 -3.28 2.11
C TYR A 2 12.25 -2.78 3.50
N HIS A 3 13.51 -2.42 3.67
CA HIS A 3 14.04 -1.72 4.84
C HIS A 3 15.02 -0.68 4.33
N LEU A 4 14.72 0.58 4.58
CA LEU A 4 15.57 1.72 4.25
C LEU A 4 16.01 2.37 5.54
N VAL A 5 17.30 2.59 5.66
CA VAL A 5 17.92 3.30 6.78
C VAL A 5 18.47 4.61 6.22
N LEU A 6 17.88 5.70 6.64
CA LEU A 6 18.24 7.06 6.25
C LEU A 6 18.68 7.83 7.50
N ASP A 7 19.26 9.00 7.34
CA ASP A 7 19.69 9.80 8.48
C ASP A 7 18.48 10.19 9.36
N GLY A 8 18.45 9.63 10.59
CA GLY A 8 17.38 9.83 11.55
C GLY A 8 16.01 9.21 11.23
N LEU A 9 15.91 8.40 10.14
CA LEU A 9 14.67 7.81 9.68
C LEU A 9 14.87 6.37 9.21
N GLU A 10 14.04 5.44 9.66
CA GLU A 10 13.95 4.10 9.11
C GLU A 10 12.56 3.84 8.54
N ILE A 11 12.50 3.17 7.38
CA ILE A 11 11.25 2.80 6.70
C ILE A 11 11.25 1.29 6.50
N VAL A 12 10.33 0.60 7.17
CA VAL A 12 10.21 -0.87 7.13
C VAL A 12 8.82 -1.23 6.64
N GLY A 13 8.71 -1.98 5.54
CA GLY A 13 7.40 -2.29 5.00
C GLY A 13 7.32 -3.53 4.13
N SER A 14 6.09 -3.94 3.87
CA SER A 14 5.74 -5.05 2.98
C SER A 14 4.51 -4.67 2.15
N SER A 15 4.69 -3.68 1.25
CA SER A 15 3.60 -3.28 0.37
C SER A 15 3.21 -4.41 -0.59
N PRO A 16 1.92 -4.71 -0.72
CA PRO A 16 1.43 -5.68 -1.69
C PRO A 16 1.20 -5.07 -3.08
N GLU A 17 1.17 -3.74 -3.20
CA GLU A 17 0.63 -3.05 -4.36
C GLU A 17 1.70 -2.31 -5.16
N LEU A 18 1.72 -2.57 -6.46
CA LEU A 18 2.55 -1.87 -7.43
C LEU A 18 1.95 -0.49 -7.71
N LEU A 19 2.73 0.58 -7.51
CA LEU A 19 2.35 1.90 -7.98
C LEU A 19 2.55 2.00 -9.50
N VAL A 20 3.78 1.78 -9.95
CA VAL A 20 4.13 1.79 -11.37
C VAL A 20 5.45 1.07 -11.59
N ARG A 21 5.51 0.30 -12.68
CA ARG A 21 6.73 -0.28 -13.22
C ARG A 21 6.99 0.24 -14.61
N VAL A 22 8.25 0.51 -14.91
CA VAL A 22 8.72 0.79 -16.27
C VAL A 22 9.86 -0.16 -16.59
N GLU A 23 9.70 -0.92 -17.64
CA GLU A 23 10.74 -1.82 -18.14
C GLU A 23 10.71 -1.88 -19.66
N ARG A 24 11.84 -1.59 -20.33
CA ARG A 24 11.94 -1.61 -21.80
C ARG A 24 10.83 -0.81 -22.49
N LYS A 25 10.55 0.40 -22.00
CA LYS A 25 9.44 1.29 -22.43
C LYS A 25 8.03 0.79 -22.12
N LYS A 26 7.85 -0.38 -21.56
CA LYS A 26 6.55 -0.84 -21.08
C LYS A 26 6.27 -0.21 -19.72
N VAL A 27 5.15 0.47 -19.61
CA VAL A 27 4.60 1.00 -18.35
C VAL A 27 3.53 0.03 -17.88
N THR A 28 3.58 -0.35 -16.62
CA THR A 28 2.61 -1.24 -15.99
C THR A 28 2.10 -0.62 -14.69
N VAL A 29 0.79 -0.59 -14.50
CA VAL A 29 0.14 -0.36 -13.22
C VAL A 29 -0.74 -1.56 -12.89
N ARG A 30 -0.89 -1.86 -11.58
CA ARG A 30 -1.59 -3.08 -11.18
C ARG A 30 -2.51 -2.80 -10.01
N PRO A 31 -3.72 -2.27 -10.28
CA PRO A 31 -4.70 -2.01 -9.24
C PRO A 31 -5.15 -3.31 -8.57
N ILE A 32 -5.22 -3.26 -7.26
CA ILE A 32 -5.68 -4.33 -6.38
C ILE A 32 -6.86 -3.80 -5.59
N ALA A 33 -8.00 -4.50 -5.62
CA ALA A 33 -9.16 -4.19 -4.79
C ALA A 33 -9.86 -5.49 -4.40
N GLY A 34 -10.83 -5.38 -3.52
CA GLY A 34 -11.57 -6.54 -3.03
C GLY A 34 -10.71 -7.49 -2.22
N THR A 35 -11.22 -7.90 -1.07
CA THR A 35 -10.48 -8.80 -0.18
C THR A 35 -11.41 -9.83 0.42
N ARG A 36 -11.00 -11.10 0.39
CA ARG A 36 -11.61 -12.18 1.18
C ARG A 36 -10.51 -12.92 1.93
N PRO A 37 -10.76 -13.34 3.17
CA PRO A 37 -9.82 -14.19 3.91
C PRO A 37 -9.68 -15.54 3.23
N ARG A 38 -8.59 -16.25 3.55
CA ARG A 38 -8.41 -17.65 3.16
C ARG A 38 -9.34 -18.56 3.96
N GLY A 39 -9.92 -19.55 3.30
CA GLY A 39 -10.63 -20.63 3.94
C GLY A 39 -9.69 -21.59 4.68
N LYS A 40 -10.27 -22.49 5.46
CA LYS A 40 -9.53 -23.54 6.16
C LYS A 40 -9.34 -24.79 5.30
N THR A 41 -10.16 -24.95 4.26
CA THR A 41 -10.10 -26.05 3.29
C THR A 41 -10.04 -25.50 1.86
N ALA A 42 -9.74 -26.36 0.90
CA ALA A 42 -9.72 -25.99 -0.52
C ALA A 42 -11.13 -25.64 -1.03
N GLU A 43 -12.14 -26.31 -0.54
CA GLU A 43 -13.55 -26.08 -0.89
C GLU A 43 -14.03 -24.71 -0.37
N GLU A 44 -13.63 -24.34 0.85
CA GLU A 44 -13.91 -23.02 1.42
C GLU A 44 -13.18 -21.92 0.64
N ASP A 45 -11.93 -22.15 0.24
CA ASP A 45 -11.16 -21.24 -0.60
C ASP A 45 -11.88 -21.00 -1.95
N ASP A 46 -12.34 -22.05 -2.60
CA ASP A 46 -13.04 -21.96 -3.88
C ASP A 46 -14.39 -21.20 -3.75
N ALA A 47 -15.12 -21.43 -2.68
CA ALA A 47 -16.36 -20.73 -2.38
C ALA A 47 -16.11 -19.23 -2.17
N LEU A 48 -15.10 -18.86 -1.37
CA LEU A 48 -14.72 -17.46 -1.11
C LEU A 48 -14.20 -16.75 -2.37
N MET A 49 -13.47 -17.43 -3.23
CA MET A 49 -13.05 -16.89 -4.54
C MET A 49 -14.25 -16.63 -5.46
N GLN A 50 -15.23 -17.53 -5.49
CA GLN A 50 -16.45 -17.34 -6.28
C GLN A 50 -17.29 -16.20 -5.74
N GLU A 51 -17.44 -16.09 -4.41
CA GLU A 51 -18.10 -14.98 -3.75
C GLU A 51 -17.45 -13.64 -4.13
N LEU A 52 -16.12 -13.54 -4.02
CA LEU A 52 -15.39 -12.33 -4.39
C LEU A 52 -15.60 -11.94 -5.86
N ARG A 53 -15.61 -12.92 -6.77
CA ARG A 53 -15.86 -12.68 -8.20
C ARG A 53 -17.28 -12.24 -8.48
N ALA A 54 -18.25 -12.64 -7.69
CA ALA A 54 -19.67 -12.34 -7.86
C ALA A 54 -20.10 -11.04 -7.17
N ASP A 55 -19.28 -10.50 -6.26
CA ASP A 55 -19.59 -9.32 -5.49
C ASP A 55 -19.65 -8.07 -6.39
N GLU A 56 -20.86 -7.52 -6.58
CA GLU A 56 -21.11 -6.39 -7.48
C GLU A 56 -20.43 -5.11 -7.00
N LYS A 57 -20.37 -4.87 -5.67
CA LYS A 57 -19.73 -3.69 -5.10
C LYS A 57 -18.22 -3.72 -5.35
N GLU A 58 -17.57 -4.84 -5.00
CA GLU A 58 -16.13 -5.02 -5.19
C GLU A 58 -15.74 -4.90 -6.67
N ARG A 59 -16.57 -5.45 -7.55
CA ARG A 59 -16.37 -5.33 -9.02
C ARG A 59 -16.51 -3.90 -9.51
N ALA A 60 -17.51 -3.16 -9.04
CA ALA A 60 -17.73 -1.76 -9.45
C ALA A 60 -16.56 -0.87 -8.99
N GLU A 61 -16.11 -1.03 -7.76
CA GLU A 61 -14.93 -0.35 -7.25
C GLU A 61 -13.68 -0.71 -8.07
N HIS A 62 -13.50 -1.99 -8.36
CA HIS A 62 -12.35 -2.44 -9.13
C HIS A 62 -12.35 -1.89 -10.57
N VAL A 63 -13.50 -1.82 -11.25
CA VAL A 63 -13.62 -1.17 -12.58
C VAL A 63 -13.19 0.29 -12.50
N MET A 64 -13.62 1.02 -11.48
CA MET A 64 -13.22 2.41 -11.27
C MET A 64 -11.70 2.55 -11.15
N LEU A 65 -11.04 1.66 -10.42
CA LEU A 65 -9.59 1.67 -10.26
C LEU A 65 -8.85 1.29 -11.56
N VAL A 66 -9.38 0.34 -12.32
CA VAL A 66 -8.84 -0.02 -13.64
C VAL A 66 -8.94 1.18 -14.61
N ASP A 67 -10.09 1.86 -14.65
CA ASP A 67 -10.26 3.04 -15.51
C ASP A 67 -9.33 4.19 -15.09
N LEU A 68 -9.11 4.37 -13.80
CA LEU A 68 -8.15 5.34 -13.29
C LEU A 68 -6.72 4.98 -13.74
N GLY A 69 -6.35 3.70 -13.64
CA GLY A 69 -5.06 3.20 -14.13
C GLY A 69 -4.90 3.39 -15.65
N ARG A 70 -5.95 3.12 -16.42
CA ARG A 70 -5.96 3.37 -17.86
C ARG A 70 -5.79 4.86 -18.20
N ASN A 71 -6.42 5.74 -17.43
CA ASN A 71 -6.26 7.18 -17.59
C ASN A 71 -4.83 7.62 -17.28
N ASP A 72 -4.26 7.16 -16.16
CA ASP A 72 -2.90 7.51 -15.74
C ASP A 72 -1.86 7.04 -16.78
N VAL A 73 -1.94 5.79 -17.24
CA VAL A 73 -1.05 5.24 -18.26
C VAL A 73 -1.28 5.94 -19.61
N GLY A 74 -2.53 6.23 -19.97
CA GLY A 74 -2.88 6.90 -21.23
C GLY A 74 -2.26 8.29 -21.40
N ARG A 75 -1.97 8.98 -20.30
CA ARG A 75 -1.31 10.30 -20.31
C ARG A 75 0.11 10.27 -20.87
N ILE A 76 0.79 9.11 -20.79
CA ILE A 76 2.21 8.97 -21.17
C ILE A 76 2.46 7.85 -22.19
N ALA A 77 1.48 7.03 -22.46
CA ALA A 77 1.59 5.94 -23.41
C ALA A 77 1.42 6.40 -24.87
N LYS A 78 1.96 5.65 -25.80
CA LYS A 78 1.68 5.81 -27.23
C LYS A 78 0.18 5.60 -27.50
N TYR A 79 -0.36 6.35 -28.43
CA TYR A 79 -1.78 6.23 -28.80
C TYR A 79 -2.09 4.79 -29.26
N GLY A 80 -3.18 4.23 -28.73
CA GLY A 80 -3.63 2.87 -29.03
C GLY A 80 -2.84 1.75 -28.35
N SER A 81 -1.83 2.06 -27.51
CA SER A 81 -1.02 1.04 -26.82
C SER A 81 -1.50 0.68 -25.41
N VAL A 82 -2.50 1.37 -24.89
CA VAL A 82 -3.03 1.09 -23.55
C VAL A 82 -3.96 -0.12 -23.61
N GLU A 83 -3.60 -1.15 -22.89
CA GLU A 83 -4.31 -2.41 -22.83
C GLU A 83 -4.53 -2.85 -21.38
N VAL A 84 -5.67 -3.51 -21.13
CA VAL A 84 -5.92 -4.24 -19.89
C VAL A 84 -5.56 -5.70 -20.15
N THR A 85 -4.35 -6.10 -19.79
CA THR A 85 -3.82 -7.44 -20.09
C THR A 85 -4.33 -8.51 -19.14
N GLU A 86 -4.71 -8.11 -17.93
CA GLU A 86 -5.41 -8.94 -16.94
C GLU A 86 -6.58 -8.15 -16.38
N LEU A 87 -7.77 -8.74 -16.34
CA LEU A 87 -8.97 -8.09 -15.82
C LEU A 87 -9.64 -8.95 -14.75
N MET A 88 -9.75 -8.41 -13.53
CA MET A 88 -10.44 -9.03 -12.39
C MET A 88 -10.05 -10.49 -12.14
N ILE A 89 -8.75 -10.79 -12.27
CA ILE A 89 -8.26 -12.10 -11.83
C ILE A 89 -8.24 -12.16 -10.31
N VAL A 90 -8.59 -13.33 -9.75
CA VAL A 90 -8.44 -13.55 -8.31
C VAL A 90 -7.06 -14.09 -8.03
N GLU A 91 -6.24 -13.31 -7.34
CA GLU A 91 -4.93 -13.76 -6.86
C GLU A 91 -5.00 -14.30 -5.44
N ARG A 92 -4.28 -15.39 -5.25
CA ARG A 92 -4.20 -16.11 -3.98
C ARG A 92 -2.92 -15.70 -3.24
N TYR A 93 -3.08 -15.05 -2.10
CA TYR A 93 -2.00 -14.71 -1.18
C TYR A 93 -2.00 -15.65 0.04
N SER A 94 -1.04 -15.51 0.92
CA SER A 94 -0.89 -16.38 2.10
C SER A 94 -2.10 -16.37 3.03
N HIS A 95 -2.77 -15.22 3.17
CA HIS A 95 -3.85 -15.02 4.15
C HIS A 95 -5.15 -14.48 3.54
N VAL A 96 -5.10 -14.02 2.29
CA VAL A 96 -6.24 -13.39 1.63
C VAL A 96 -6.27 -13.71 0.14
N PHE A 97 -7.43 -13.45 -0.48
CA PHE A 97 -7.63 -13.31 -1.91
C PHE A 97 -7.85 -11.84 -2.26
N HIS A 98 -7.37 -11.43 -3.43
CA HIS A 98 -7.65 -10.12 -3.99
C HIS A 98 -8.13 -10.22 -5.44
N LEU A 99 -8.96 -9.26 -5.86
CA LEU A 99 -9.19 -8.96 -7.26
C LEU A 99 -8.03 -8.10 -7.76
N VAL A 100 -7.44 -8.52 -8.87
CA VAL A 100 -6.29 -7.86 -9.47
C VAL A 100 -6.53 -7.66 -10.95
N SER A 101 -6.13 -6.49 -11.44
CA SER A 101 -6.07 -6.22 -12.88
C SER A 101 -4.71 -5.65 -13.25
N GLN A 102 -4.34 -5.74 -14.52
CA GLN A 102 -3.10 -5.18 -15.03
C GLN A 102 -3.38 -4.30 -16.23
N VAL A 103 -2.90 -3.07 -16.15
CA VAL A 103 -2.96 -2.09 -17.24
C VAL A 103 -1.56 -1.81 -17.72
N GLU A 104 -1.35 -1.95 -19.00
CA GLU A 104 -0.06 -1.74 -19.64
C GLU A 104 -0.16 -0.70 -20.77
N GLY A 105 0.97 -0.08 -21.10
CA GLY A 105 1.09 0.81 -22.23
C GLY A 105 2.55 0.97 -22.64
N GLU A 106 2.79 1.33 -23.90
CA GLU A 106 4.12 1.65 -24.38
C GLU A 106 4.42 3.14 -24.15
N LEU A 107 5.48 3.45 -23.39
CA LEU A 107 5.92 4.82 -23.12
C LEU A 107 6.23 5.55 -24.41
N ARG A 108 5.70 6.76 -24.57
CA ARG A 108 5.99 7.61 -25.74
C ARG A 108 7.49 7.91 -25.85
N ASP A 109 7.95 8.08 -27.10
CA ASP A 109 9.33 8.44 -27.33
C ASP A 109 9.66 9.81 -26.71
N GLY A 110 10.86 9.92 -26.16
CA GLY A 110 11.32 11.09 -25.43
C GLY A 110 10.90 11.15 -23.95
N LEU A 111 9.94 10.30 -23.50
CA LEU A 111 9.59 10.19 -22.09
C LEU A 111 10.44 9.17 -21.36
N THR A 112 10.54 9.34 -20.05
CA THR A 112 11.34 8.54 -19.12
C THR A 112 10.45 7.90 -18.04
N ALA A 113 11.02 7.03 -17.21
CA ALA A 113 10.34 6.48 -16.06
C ALA A 113 9.88 7.57 -15.06
N MET A 114 10.58 8.71 -15.00
CA MET A 114 10.16 9.84 -14.16
C MET A 114 8.87 10.48 -14.66
N ASP A 115 8.65 10.49 -15.96
CA ASP A 115 7.38 10.98 -16.53
C ASP A 115 6.25 10.00 -16.24
N ALA A 116 6.54 8.69 -16.25
CA ALA A 116 5.59 7.67 -15.81
C ALA A 116 5.21 7.84 -14.33
N LEU A 117 6.18 8.07 -13.45
CA LEU A 117 5.89 8.38 -12.04
C LEU A 117 5.01 9.62 -11.91
N ARG A 118 5.33 10.73 -12.58
CA ARG A 118 4.52 11.96 -12.53
C ARG A 118 3.08 11.77 -13.02
N ALA A 119 2.88 10.88 -13.97
CA ALA A 119 1.55 10.60 -14.51
C ALA A 119 0.69 9.70 -13.60
N THR A 120 1.31 8.76 -12.90
CA THR A 120 0.62 7.75 -12.07
C THR A 120 0.51 8.14 -10.61
N PHE A 121 1.37 9.03 -10.12
CA PHE A 121 1.40 9.49 -8.73
C PHE A 121 0.40 10.65 -8.49
N PRO A 122 -0.27 10.67 -7.34
CA PRO A 122 -0.40 9.59 -6.39
C PRO A 122 -1.27 8.44 -6.90
N ALA A 123 -1.12 7.25 -6.30
CA ALA A 123 -1.90 6.07 -6.68
C ALA A 123 -3.40 6.31 -6.54
N GLY A 124 -4.18 5.84 -7.51
CA GLY A 124 -5.62 5.99 -7.51
C GLY A 124 -6.31 5.25 -6.37
N THR A 125 -5.79 4.08 -6.01
CA THR A 125 -6.25 3.27 -4.86
C THR A 125 -6.06 3.96 -3.51
N MET A 126 -5.22 4.99 -3.47
CA MET A 126 -4.92 5.77 -2.25
C MET A 126 -5.58 7.16 -2.26
N THR A 127 -6.18 7.55 -3.36
CA THR A 127 -6.83 8.86 -3.51
C THR A 127 -8.32 8.72 -3.82
N GLY A 128 -8.66 8.12 -4.93
CA GLY A 128 -10.03 8.00 -5.41
C GLY A 128 -10.22 8.61 -6.80
N ALA A 129 -11.44 8.60 -7.27
CA ALA A 129 -11.84 9.14 -8.56
C ALA A 129 -13.05 10.09 -8.44
N PRO A 130 -13.02 11.28 -9.10
CA PRO A 130 -11.93 11.88 -9.87
C PRO A 130 -10.74 12.29 -8.99
N LYS A 131 -9.53 11.95 -9.40
CA LYS A 131 -8.31 12.04 -8.56
C LYS A 131 -8.09 13.41 -7.91
N VAL A 132 -8.22 14.50 -8.66
CA VAL A 132 -7.99 15.86 -8.14
C VAL A 132 -9.00 16.18 -7.03
N ARG A 133 -10.29 15.94 -7.25
CA ARG A 133 -11.32 16.23 -6.23
C ARG A 133 -11.17 15.33 -5.01
N ALA A 134 -10.81 14.08 -5.19
CA ALA A 134 -10.53 13.16 -4.09
C ALA A 134 -9.35 13.67 -3.23
N MET A 135 -8.29 14.17 -3.86
CA MET A 135 -7.15 14.76 -3.14
C MET A 135 -7.52 16.03 -2.37
N GLU A 136 -8.39 16.90 -2.94
CA GLU A 136 -8.90 18.08 -2.25
C GLU A 136 -9.70 17.68 -1.00
N ILE A 137 -10.59 16.68 -1.11
CA ILE A 137 -11.38 16.16 0.02
C ILE A 137 -10.47 15.58 1.11
N ILE A 138 -9.44 14.82 0.71
CA ILE A 138 -8.44 14.28 1.63
C ILE A 138 -7.74 15.40 2.41
N ASP A 139 -7.31 16.45 1.72
CA ASP A 139 -6.65 17.62 2.34
C ASP A 139 -7.60 18.39 3.29
N GLU A 140 -8.90 18.43 2.95
CA GLU A 140 -9.93 19.07 3.78
C GLU A 140 -10.25 18.27 5.07
N LEU A 141 -10.22 16.92 5.01
CA LEU A 141 -10.75 16.07 6.07
C LEU A 141 -9.68 15.39 6.93
N GLU A 142 -8.51 15.09 6.38
CA GLU A 142 -7.45 14.43 7.15
C GLU A 142 -6.78 15.43 8.11
N PRO A 143 -6.72 15.13 9.43
CA PRO A 143 -6.18 16.07 10.42
C PRO A 143 -4.67 16.17 10.36
N GLU A 144 -3.98 15.18 9.77
CA GLU A 144 -2.53 15.08 9.68
C GLU A 144 -2.08 14.80 8.24
N ARG A 145 -0.92 15.32 7.87
CA ARG A 145 -0.33 15.03 6.56
C ARG A 145 0.08 13.57 6.46
N ARG A 146 -0.14 12.97 5.31
CA ARG A 146 0.21 11.57 5.02
C ARG A 146 1.72 11.29 5.05
N ALA A 147 2.55 12.30 4.83
CA ALA A 147 4.01 12.17 4.74
C ALA A 147 4.43 11.03 3.79
N ALA A 148 5.07 9.96 4.30
CA ALA A 148 5.45 8.82 3.48
C ALA A 148 4.28 7.87 3.15
N TYR A 149 3.19 7.90 3.93
CA TYR A 149 2.00 7.08 3.66
C TYR A 149 1.36 7.42 2.32
N ALA A 150 0.94 6.42 1.57
CA ALA A 150 0.44 6.55 0.20
C ALA A 150 1.46 7.12 -0.81
N GLY A 151 2.72 7.20 -0.43
CA GLY A 151 3.83 7.60 -1.27
C GLY A 151 4.29 6.50 -2.21
N ALA A 152 5.50 6.65 -2.74
CA ALA A 152 6.14 5.69 -3.64
C ALA A 152 7.48 5.22 -3.07
N ILE A 153 7.73 3.92 -3.08
CA ILE A 153 8.95 3.31 -2.58
C ILE A 153 9.45 2.21 -3.51
N GLY A 154 10.74 2.21 -3.79
CA GLY A 154 11.35 1.23 -4.68
C GLY A 154 12.64 1.75 -5.28
N TYR A 155 12.88 1.50 -6.56
CA TYR A 155 14.09 1.95 -7.21
C TYR A 155 13.82 2.52 -8.61
N ILE A 156 14.68 3.45 -9.00
CA ILE A 156 14.77 4.01 -10.34
C ILE A 156 16.22 3.79 -10.79
N ALA A 157 16.43 3.07 -11.89
CA ALA A 157 17.75 2.82 -12.42
C ALA A 157 18.38 4.10 -12.98
N ALA A 158 19.70 4.15 -13.01
CA ALA A 158 20.44 5.25 -13.64
C ALA A 158 19.96 5.46 -15.09
N GLY A 159 19.78 6.72 -15.48
CA GLY A 159 19.21 7.07 -16.79
C GLY A 159 17.70 6.96 -16.89
N ALA A 160 16.99 6.63 -15.80
CA ALA A 160 15.53 6.57 -15.70
C ALA A 160 14.85 5.72 -16.81
N GLN A 161 15.50 4.63 -17.22
CA GLN A 161 14.96 3.70 -18.23
C GLN A 161 14.23 2.50 -17.62
N ARG A 162 14.44 2.25 -16.33
CA ARG A 162 13.79 1.19 -15.54
C ARG A 162 13.40 1.73 -14.20
N MET A 163 12.22 1.33 -13.74
CA MET A 163 11.67 1.73 -12.45
C MET A 163 10.75 0.64 -11.95
N ASP A 164 10.77 0.39 -10.65
CA ASP A 164 9.81 -0.47 -9.99
C ASP A 164 9.49 0.15 -8.62
N LEU A 165 8.28 0.69 -8.50
CA LEU A 165 7.81 1.41 -7.31
C LEU A 165 6.53 0.78 -6.78
N ALA A 166 6.54 0.45 -5.51
CA ALA A 166 5.36 0.08 -4.75
C ALA A 166 4.73 1.32 -4.10
N ILE A 167 3.45 1.23 -3.77
CA ILE A 167 2.78 2.22 -2.91
C ILE A 167 3.28 2.05 -1.48
N THR A 168 3.56 3.15 -0.79
CA THR A 168 4.03 3.11 0.60
C THR A 168 2.85 2.89 1.55
N ILE A 169 2.40 1.64 1.62
CA ILE A 169 1.38 1.12 2.55
C ILE A 169 1.92 -0.11 3.28
N ARG A 170 1.26 -0.55 4.32
CA ARG A 170 1.76 -1.66 5.17
C ARG A 170 3.21 -1.41 5.62
N THR A 171 3.45 -0.17 6.04
CA THR A 171 4.78 0.37 6.30
C THR A 171 4.83 1.03 7.67
N CYS A 172 5.89 0.75 8.39
CA CYS A 172 6.25 1.39 9.65
C CYS A 172 7.34 2.42 9.39
N ILE A 173 7.15 3.61 9.90
CA ILE A 173 8.14 4.69 9.91
C ILE A 173 8.71 4.79 11.32
N ILE A 174 10.02 4.73 11.44
CA ILE A 174 10.70 4.82 12.73
C ILE A 174 11.57 6.08 12.70
N ALA A 175 11.24 7.02 13.57
CA ALA A 175 11.98 8.28 13.72
C ALA A 175 11.97 8.73 15.18
N ASN A 176 13.09 9.26 15.66
CA ASN A 176 13.23 9.74 17.04
C ASN A 176 12.79 8.74 18.11
N GLY A 177 13.04 7.43 17.88
CA GLY A 177 12.64 6.35 18.79
C GLY A 177 11.12 6.02 18.77
N ILE A 178 10.35 6.63 17.86
CA ILE A 178 8.92 6.39 17.71
C ILE A 178 8.68 5.59 16.44
N ALA A 179 7.94 4.48 16.56
CA ALA A 179 7.44 3.69 15.43
C ALA A 179 5.99 4.14 15.12
N SER A 180 5.76 4.60 13.90
CA SER A 180 4.45 5.08 13.43
C SER A 180 3.93 4.19 12.31
N VAL A 181 2.64 3.89 12.35
CA VAL A 181 1.91 3.14 11.32
C VAL A 181 0.69 3.94 10.91
N GLN A 182 0.45 4.08 9.61
CA GLN A 182 -0.75 4.71 9.06
C GLN A 182 -1.50 3.73 8.17
N ALA A 183 -2.82 3.72 8.28
CA ALA A 183 -3.73 2.93 7.47
C ALA A 183 -4.99 3.75 7.17
N GLY A 184 -5.70 3.40 6.10
CA GLY A 184 -6.93 4.04 5.69
C GLY A 184 -7.84 3.06 4.95
N ALA A 185 -9.10 3.44 4.75
CA ALA A 185 -10.10 2.72 3.98
C ALA A 185 -10.60 3.57 2.81
N GLY A 186 -11.15 2.92 1.80
CA GLY A 186 -11.82 3.58 0.69
C GLY A 186 -13.25 3.94 1.07
N ILE A 187 -13.61 5.21 0.97
CA ILE A 187 -14.96 5.68 1.32
C ILE A 187 -15.78 5.85 0.04
N VAL A 188 -16.90 5.16 -0.04
CA VAL A 188 -17.88 5.23 -1.12
C VAL A 188 -19.28 5.49 -0.55
N HIS A 189 -20.26 5.74 -1.44
CA HIS A 189 -21.64 6.08 -1.03
C HIS A 189 -22.25 5.07 -0.04
N ASP A 190 -21.97 3.79 -0.21
CA ASP A 190 -22.53 2.70 0.61
C ASP A 190 -21.64 2.30 1.78
N SER A 191 -20.60 3.07 2.07
CA SER A 191 -19.69 2.83 3.21
C SER A 191 -20.43 2.99 4.53
N VAL A 192 -20.17 2.07 5.44
CA VAL A 192 -20.67 2.09 6.83
C VAL A 192 -19.50 2.47 7.73
N PRO A 193 -19.55 3.62 8.44
CA PRO A 193 -18.41 4.17 9.18
C PRO A 193 -17.72 3.18 10.12
N GLU A 194 -18.48 2.36 10.83
CA GLU A 194 -17.96 1.38 11.78
C GLU A 194 -17.16 0.27 11.08
N ARG A 195 -17.61 -0.15 9.89
CA ARG A 195 -16.91 -1.16 9.08
C ARG A 195 -15.63 -0.63 8.47
N GLU A 196 -15.65 0.61 7.98
CA GLU A 196 -14.47 1.27 7.42
C GLU A 196 -13.42 1.51 8.51
N TRP A 197 -13.85 1.88 9.72
CA TRP A 197 -12.97 1.97 10.88
C TRP A 197 -12.33 0.62 11.22
N GLU A 198 -13.14 -0.43 11.33
CA GLU A 198 -12.63 -1.79 11.59
C GLU A 198 -11.63 -2.25 10.51
N GLU A 199 -11.87 -1.89 9.25
CA GLU A 199 -10.96 -2.17 8.14
C GLU A 199 -9.61 -1.49 8.34
N THR A 200 -9.59 -0.21 8.75
CA THR A 200 -8.33 0.51 9.02
C THR A 200 -7.54 -0.14 10.15
N GLU A 201 -8.20 -0.54 11.25
CA GLU A 201 -7.57 -1.26 12.34
C GLU A 201 -6.98 -2.60 11.89
N ASN A 202 -7.74 -3.36 11.08
CA ASN A 202 -7.29 -4.64 10.53
C ASN A 202 -6.04 -4.46 9.62
N LYS A 203 -6.01 -3.40 8.82
CA LYS A 203 -4.86 -3.05 7.97
C LYS A 203 -3.61 -2.69 8.78
N ALA A 204 -3.74 -2.05 9.93
CA ALA A 204 -2.63 -1.70 10.82
C ALA A 204 -2.16 -2.87 11.69
N ARG A 205 -3.03 -3.81 12.00
CA ARG A 205 -2.86 -4.86 13.04
C ARG A 205 -1.56 -5.67 12.87
N ALA A 206 -1.24 -6.12 11.67
CA ALA A 206 -0.04 -6.94 11.44
C ALA A 206 1.26 -6.21 11.81
N LEU A 207 1.35 -4.92 11.48
CA LEU A 207 2.51 -4.10 11.83
C LEU A 207 2.57 -3.82 13.34
N LEU A 208 1.45 -3.52 13.95
CA LEU A 208 1.37 -3.31 15.40
C LEU A 208 1.76 -4.56 16.18
N MET A 209 1.33 -5.73 15.73
CA MET A 209 1.74 -7.01 16.32
C MET A 209 3.25 -7.26 16.16
N ALA A 210 3.84 -6.93 15.00
CA ALA A 210 5.27 -7.07 14.77
C ALA A 210 6.07 -6.16 15.71
N ILE A 211 5.66 -4.89 15.86
CA ILE A 211 6.26 -3.93 16.79
C ILE A 211 6.16 -4.46 18.24
N GLY A 212 5.00 -4.98 18.64
CA GLY A 212 4.78 -5.57 19.97
C GLY A 212 5.71 -6.74 20.24
N ARG A 213 5.92 -7.63 19.26
CA ARG A 213 6.86 -8.77 19.39
C ARG A 213 8.30 -8.31 19.58
N VAL A 214 8.77 -7.33 18.81
CA VAL A 214 10.13 -6.78 18.97
C VAL A 214 10.31 -6.19 20.37
N ARG A 215 9.31 -5.48 20.89
CA ARG A 215 9.36 -4.93 22.26
C ARG A 215 9.46 -6.03 23.33
N SER A 216 8.69 -7.10 23.21
CA SER A 216 8.73 -8.21 24.17
C SER A 216 10.07 -8.96 24.15
N ILE A 217 10.66 -9.17 22.96
CA ILE A 217 12.00 -9.78 22.82
C ILE A 217 13.05 -8.91 23.51
N ASN A 218 13.02 -7.61 23.26
CA ASN A 218 13.98 -6.68 23.86
C ASN A 218 13.80 -6.54 25.38
N ALA A 219 12.57 -6.64 25.90
CA ALA A 219 12.31 -6.67 27.34
C ALA A 219 12.85 -7.93 28.00
N GLY A 220 12.61 -9.11 27.41
CA GLY A 220 13.14 -10.39 27.92
C GLY A 220 14.68 -10.49 27.85
N SER A 221 15.29 -9.89 26.81
CA SER A 221 16.75 -9.81 26.71
C SER A 221 17.38 -8.92 27.82
N ARG A 222 16.68 -7.82 28.15
CA ARG A 222 17.14 -6.92 29.24
C ARG A 222 16.95 -7.50 30.64
N GLU A 223 15.98 -8.40 30.85
CA GLU A 223 15.84 -9.15 32.12
C GLU A 223 16.93 -10.20 32.27
N ASN A 224 17.34 -10.86 31.19
CA ASN A 224 18.46 -11.81 31.21
C ASN A 224 19.85 -11.14 31.38
N GLU A 225 20.00 -9.91 30.94
CA GLU A 225 21.23 -9.12 31.18
C GLU A 225 21.27 -8.47 32.58
N ARG A 226 20.15 -8.45 33.31
CA ARG A 226 20.00 -7.90 34.66
C ARG A 226 20.25 -8.91 35.80
N ALA A 227 20.80 -10.09 35.55
CA ALA A 227 21.49 -10.85 36.60
C ALA A 227 22.78 -10.09 36.97
N PRO A 228 23.14 -9.90 38.25
CA PRO A 228 23.51 -8.62 38.83
C PRO A 228 24.88 -8.10 38.40
N ARG A 229 24.92 -7.02 37.66
CA ARG A 229 26.00 -6.04 37.62
C ARG A 229 25.41 -4.64 37.84
N GLU A 230 26.08 -3.87 38.68
CA GLU A 230 25.66 -2.59 39.23
C GLU A 230 25.10 -1.54 38.29
N LYS A 231 24.26 -0.69 38.85
CA LYS A 231 23.49 0.39 38.28
C LYS A 231 24.26 1.37 37.39
N THR A 232 23.74 1.68 36.22
CA THR A 232 23.68 3.05 35.67
C THR A 232 22.38 3.21 34.92
N ASP A 233 21.60 4.25 35.27
CA ASP A 233 20.37 4.66 34.68
C ASP A 233 20.54 5.09 33.19
N ASP A 234 19.74 4.59 32.30
CA ASP A 234 19.08 5.47 31.35
C ASP A 234 17.84 4.79 30.70
N ALA A 235 16.69 5.37 30.97
CA ALA A 235 15.40 4.92 30.45
C ALA A 235 14.89 5.92 29.41
N ARG A 236 14.80 5.51 28.14
CA ARG A 236 13.95 6.21 27.16
C ARG A 236 13.33 5.21 26.18
N SER A 237 12.14 4.72 26.49
CA SER A 237 11.25 4.06 25.56
C SER A 237 10.03 4.95 25.31
N GLY A 238 9.99 5.62 24.14
CA GLY A 238 8.83 6.42 23.72
C GLY A 238 7.66 5.53 23.26
N PRO A 239 6.41 6.03 23.28
CA PRO A 239 5.21 5.32 22.86
C PRO A 239 5.12 5.16 21.34
N ALA A 240 4.50 4.07 20.88
CA ALA A 240 4.06 3.93 19.50
C ALA A 240 2.85 4.84 19.26
N ARG A 241 2.86 5.61 18.16
CA ARG A 241 1.68 6.34 17.72
C ARG A 241 1.05 5.61 16.54
N VAL A 242 -0.27 5.49 16.57
CA VAL A 242 -1.10 5.05 15.45
C VAL A 242 -1.82 6.28 14.94
N SER A 243 -1.64 6.62 13.67
CA SER A 243 -2.49 7.58 12.97
C SER A 243 -3.42 6.77 12.08
N THR A 244 -4.72 6.87 12.33
CA THR A 244 -5.76 6.23 11.54
C THR A 244 -6.44 7.30 10.73
N THR A 245 -6.44 7.17 9.42
CA THR A 245 -7.07 8.10 8.49
C THR A 245 -8.26 7.40 7.83
N VAL A 246 -9.41 8.02 7.89
CA VAL A 246 -10.67 7.55 7.28
C VAL A 246 -10.76 8.03 5.84
#